data_1476defef809d0b25908335b29392e3b
#
_entry.id   1476defef809d0b25908335b29392e3b
#
_cell.length_a   1.000
_cell.length_b   1.000
_cell.length_c   1.000
_cell.angle_alpha   90.00
_cell.angle_beta   90.00
_cell.angle_gamma   90.00
#
_symmetry.space_group_name_H-M   'P 1'
#
loop_
_entity.id
_entity.type
_entity.pdbx_description
1 polymer ?
#
loop_
_entity_poly.entity_id
_entity_poly.type
_entity_poly.pdbx_seq_one_letter_code
_entity_poly.pdbx_strand_id
1 'polypeptide(L)'
;MFVTNGGFYMRKFLCCRDNFAEKQAWQKYCWVNIEMPTEEDTLYLTRDLKIPSAFLSDIRDVDERPRIETEDGWTLMILRIPYRDEGNDIPYITVPLGIIMKADYFVTICHHATDMLPDFIRYMQRKKLPIDGSWDLLFRLFLSSSVWYLKYLKQINNQSRAVEKELERSIQNAELQRLLKIEKSLVFFITSLRGNDNLLVKLKNLKSQREFFDPDLVEDVEIELRQAQDTARIYSDI
;
A
#
# COMPACT_ATOMS: atom_id res chain seq x y z
N MET A 1 24.83 27.80 -3.05
CA MET A 1 23.45 28.35 -3.05
C MET A 1 22.77 27.81 -4.33
N PHE A 2 22.25 26.59 -4.24
CA PHE A 2 21.54 25.95 -5.35
C PHE A 2 20.04 26.11 -5.10
N VAL A 3 19.41 26.96 -5.90
CA VAL A 3 17.96 27.11 -5.95
C VAL A 3 17.44 25.89 -6.73
N THR A 4 16.89 24.91 -6.03
CA THR A 4 16.19 23.79 -6.66
C THR A 4 14.77 24.23 -6.96
N ASN A 5 14.43 24.28 -8.26
CA ASN A 5 13.06 24.36 -8.75
C ASN A 5 12.21 23.29 -8.06
N GLY A 6 11.05 23.68 -7.53
CA GLY A 6 10.17 22.85 -6.72
C GLY A 6 9.51 21.71 -7.49
N GLY A 7 10.27 20.66 -7.78
CA GLY A 7 9.77 19.33 -8.06
C GLY A 7 9.78 18.55 -6.74
N PHE A 8 8.64 18.05 -6.31
CA PHE A 8 8.55 17.19 -5.12
C PHE A 8 9.29 15.88 -5.41
N TYR A 9 10.58 15.83 -5.08
CA TYR A 9 11.32 14.58 -5.01
C TYR A 9 10.72 13.74 -3.87
N MET A 10 10.08 12.62 -4.22
CA MET A 10 9.39 11.78 -3.23
C MET A 10 10.20 10.54 -2.83
N ARG A 11 11.49 10.43 -3.22
CA ARG A 11 12.41 9.43 -2.68
C ARG A 11 12.91 9.85 -1.30
N LYS A 12 12.59 9.04 -0.31
CA LYS A 12 13.00 9.26 1.09
C LYS A 12 13.82 8.09 1.60
N PHE A 13 14.87 8.39 2.36
CA PHE A 13 15.66 7.42 3.10
C PHE A 13 15.29 7.54 4.58
N LEU A 14 14.48 6.64 5.08
CA LEU A 14 13.93 6.71 6.44
C LEU A 14 14.68 5.70 7.32
N CYS A 15 15.44 6.18 8.30
CA CYS A 15 16.19 5.30 9.19
C CYS A 15 15.27 4.66 10.24
N CYS A 16 14.99 3.37 10.08
CA CYS A 16 14.06 2.64 10.96
C CYS A 16 14.55 2.56 12.43
N ARG A 17 15.87 2.56 12.64
CA ARG A 17 16.46 2.56 13.99
C ARG A 17 16.58 3.95 14.63
N ASP A 18 16.35 5.01 13.87
CA ASP A 18 16.39 6.39 14.31
C ASP A 18 14.99 7.03 14.15
N ASN A 19 13.98 6.33 14.64
CA ASN A 19 12.60 6.78 14.66
C ASN A 19 12.11 7.31 13.30
N PHE A 20 12.49 6.64 12.20
CA PHE A 20 12.18 7.05 10.83
C PHE A 20 12.69 8.45 10.47
N ALA A 21 13.78 8.88 11.09
CA ALA A 21 14.44 10.12 10.69
C ALA A 21 14.89 10.03 9.23
N GLU A 22 14.58 11.07 8.46
CA GLU A 22 14.98 11.17 7.06
C GLU A 22 16.47 11.45 6.96
N LYS A 23 17.16 10.72 6.09
CA LYS A 23 18.60 10.86 5.81
C LYS A 23 18.78 11.36 4.37
N GLN A 24 19.90 12.02 4.11
CA GLN A 24 20.23 12.53 2.77
C GLN A 24 20.60 11.44 1.77
N ALA A 25 21.09 10.29 2.26
CA ALA A 25 21.49 9.15 1.46
C ALA A 25 21.15 7.86 2.18
N TRP A 26 21.13 6.76 1.41
CA TRP A 26 20.92 5.43 1.98
C TRP A 26 22.01 5.07 2.99
N GLN A 27 21.59 4.48 4.07
CA GLN A 27 22.42 3.89 5.12
C GLN A 27 21.82 2.55 5.53
N LYS A 28 22.62 1.70 6.15
CA LYS A 28 22.11 0.44 6.72
C LYS A 28 20.93 0.73 7.67
N TYR A 29 19.88 -0.08 7.58
CA TYR A 29 18.60 0.07 8.29
C TYR A 29 17.71 1.23 7.82
N CYS A 30 18.01 1.82 6.67
CA CYS A 30 17.10 2.76 6.03
C CYS A 30 16.10 2.04 5.13
N TRP A 31 14.86 2.40 5.26
CA TRP A 31 13.82 2.16 4.29
C TRP A 31 13.89 3.21 3.18
N VAL A 32 13.97 2.76 1.94
CA VAL A 32 13.89 3.62 0.75
C VAL A 32 12.43 3.68 0.32
N ASN A 33 11.75 4.79 0.57
CA ASN A 33 10.37 5.00 0.13
C ASN A 33 10.33 5.90 -1.11
N ILE A 34 9.73 5.43 -2.19
CA ILE A 34 9.60 6.16 -3.45
C ILE A 34 8.12 6.20 -3.85
N GLU A 35 7.54 7.39 -3.80
CA GLU A 35 6.20 7.66 -4.32
C GLU A 35 6.33 8.52 -5.59
N MET A 36 5.54 8.24 -6.61
CA MET A 36 5.60 8.94 -7.91
C MET A 36 7.03 8.94 -8.50
N PRO A 37 7.64 7.75 -8.75
CA PRO A 37 9.03 7.63 -9.16
C PRO A 37 9.33 8.43 -10.42
N THR A 38 10.47 9.13 -10.42
CA THR A 38 11.03 9.87 -11.55
C THR A 38 11.93 8.98 -12.40
N GLU A 39 12.43 9.50 -13.53
CA GLU A 39 13.47 8.81 -14.31
C GLU A 39 14.76 8.64 -13.49
N GLU A 40 15.12 9.63 -12.69
CA GLU A 40 16.30 9.55 -11.80
C GLU A 40 16.13 8.43 -10.77
N ASP A 41 14.93 8.28 -10.18
CA ASP A 41 14.64 7.18 -9.28
C ASP A 41 14.74 5.82 -9.98
N THR A 42 14.23 5.73 -11.20
CA THR A 42 14.34 4.51 -12.02
C THR A 42 15.80 4.15 -12.30
N LEU A 43 16.64 5.14 -12.61
CA LEU A 43 18.07 4.94 -12.80
C LEU A 43 18.76 4.51 -11.52
N TYR A 44 18.48 5.13 -10.39
CA TYR A 44 18.98 4.74 -9.08
C TYR A 44 18.62 3.28 -8.75
N LEU A 45 17.37 2.88 -8.94
CA LEU A 45 16.92 1.52 -8.67
C LEU A 45 17.61 0.48 -9.56
N THR A 46 17.76 0.77 -10.86
CA THR A 46 18.27 -0.21 -11.83
C THR A 46 19.80 -0.23 -11.93
N ARG A 47 20.47 0.92 -11.84
CA ARG A 47 21.93 1.02 -12.01
C ARG A 47 22.67 0.89 -10.68
N ASP A 48 22.23 1.60 -9.65
CA ASP A 48 22.95 1.65 -8.38
C ASP A 48 22.57 0.47 -7.50
N LEU A 49 21.28 0.17 -7.34
CA LEU A 49 20.79 -0.97 -6.55
C LEU A 49 20.77 -2.28 -7.35
N LYS A 50 20.77 -2.22 -8.67
CA LYS A 50 20.68 -3.39 -9.57
C LYS A 50 19.41 -4.22 -9.33
N ILE A 51 18.30 -3.52 -9.10
CA ILE A 51 16.97 -4.16 -9.02
C ILE A 51 16.58 -4.58 -10.44
N PRO A 52 16.05 -5.80 -10.65
CA PRO A 52 15.55 -6.25 -11.94
C PRO A 52 14.54 -5.26 -12.54
N SER A 53 14.74 -4.88 -13.79
CA SER A 53 13.84 -3.93 -14.47
C SER A 53 12.43 -4.48 -14.65
N ALA A 54 12.27 -5.80 -14.70
CA ALA A 54 10.98 -6.47 -14.72
C ALA A 54 10.12 -6.08 -13.51
N PHE A 55 10.71 -6.07 -12.30
CA PHE A 55 10.02 -5.65 -11.08
C PHE A 55 9.44 -4.24 -11.18
N LEU A 56 10.18 -3.30 -11.77
CA LEU A 56 9.72 -1.93 -11.93
C LEU A 56 8.59 -1.82 -12.96
N SER A 57 8.65 -2.65 -14.01
CA SER A 57 7.56 -2.75 -15.00
C SER A 57 6.28 -3.27 -14.37
N ASP A 58 6.39 -4.32 -13.55
CA ASP A 58 5.25 -4.94 -12.88
C ASP A 58 4.60 -3.98 -11.87
N ILE A 59 5.40 -3.26 -11.08
CA ILE A 59 4.87 -2.27 -10.13
C ILE A 59 4.17 -1.11 -10.84
N ARG A 60 4.57 -0.81 -12.08
CA ARG A 60 3.93 0.24 -12.89
C ARG A 60 2.57 -0.20 -13.42
N ASP A 61 2.35 -1.50 -13.62
CA ASP A 61 1.08 -2.02 -14.11
C ASP A 61 0.00 -1.85 -13.03
N VAL A 62 -0.97 -0.97 -13.30
CA VAL A 62 -2.06 -0.67 -12.37
C VAL A 62 -2.95 -1.89 -12.09
N ASP A 63 -2.96 -2.87 -12.99
CA ASP A 63 -3.75 -4.10 -12.87
C ASP A 63 -2.97 -5.28 -12.25
N GLU A 64 -1.70 -5.06 -11.89
CA GLU A 64 -0.85 -6.11 -11.32
C GLU A 64 -1.43 -6.69 -10.03
N ARG A 65 -1.33 -8.00 -9.90
CA ARG A 65 -1.94 -8.77 -8.80
C ARG A 65 -0.99 -8.94 -7.62
N PRO A 66 -1.53 -9.03 -6.38
CA PRO A 66 -0.73 -9.37 -5.22
C PRO A 66 0.03 -10.68 -5.42
N ARG A 67 1.33 -10.64 -5.29
CA ARG A 67 2.22 -11.79 -5.41
C ARG A 67 3.57 -11.57 -4.74
N ILE A 68 4.31 -12.65 -4.60
CA ILE A 68 5.71 -12.66 -4.20
C ILE A 68 6.51 -13.42 -5.25
N GLU A 69 7.67 -12.90 -5.60
CA GLU A 69 8.65 -13.57 -6.47
C GLU A 69 10.07 -13.20 -6.08
N THR A 70 11.03 -14.01 -6.52
CA THR A 70 12.45 -13.78 -6.24
C THR A 70 13.24 -13.91 -7.52
N GLU A 71 14.08 -12.92 -7.84
CA GLU A 71 14.99 -12.87 -8.98
C GLU A 71 16.30 -12.21 -8.56
N ASP A 72 17.44 -12.77 -8.94
CA ASP A 72 18.80 -12.29 -8.65
C ASP A 72 19.05 -11.98 -7.16
N GLY A 73 18.39 -12.72 -6.28
CA GLY A 73 18.46 -12.56 -4.82
C GLY A 73 17.66 -11.37 -4.30
N TRP A 74 16.94 -10.65 -5.16
CA TRP A 74 15.91 -9.69 -4.79
C TRP A 74 14.56 -10.40 -4.62
N THR A 75 13.82 -10.02 -3.61
CA THR A 75 12.43 -10.48 -3.42
C THR A 75 11.51 -9.30 -3.67
N LEU A 76 10.60 -9.43 -4.64
CA LEU A 76 9.51 -8.52 -4.88
C LEU A 76 8.25 -9.06 -4.23
N MET A 77 7.53 -8.18 -3.55
CA MET A 77 6.13 -8.38 -3.16
C MET A 77 5.29 -7.25 -3.69
N ILE A 78 4.17 -7.59 -4.29
CA ILE A 78 3.17 -6.61 -4.70
C ILE A 78 1.99 -6.72 -3.77
N LEU A 79 1.73 -5.64 -3.03
CA LEU A 79 0.59 -5.47 -2.16
C LEU A 79 -0.37 -4.49 -2.82
N ARG A 80 -1.65 -4.82 -2.90
CA ARG A 80 -2.67 -3.85 -3.35
C ARG A 80 -3.09 -2.99 -2.17
N ILE A 81 -2.92 -1.68 -2.28
CA ILE A 81 -3.30 -0.73 -1.24
C ILE A 81 -4.48 0.13 -1.69
N PRO A 82 -5.34 0.58 -0.77
CA PRO A 82 -6.47 1.42 -1.12
C PRO A 82 -5.98 2.83 -1.44
N TYR A 83 -6.58 3.42 -2.46
CA TYR A 83 -6.25 4.76 -2.94
C TYR A 83 -7.53 5.55 -3.20
N ARG A 84 -7.54 6.82 -2.79
CA ARG A 84 -8.59 7.76 -3.09
C ARG A 84 -8.13 8.70 -4.19
N ASP A 85 -8.84 8.68 -5.31
CA ASP A 85 -8.58 9.56 -6.44
C ASP A 85 -9.74 10.53 -6.60
N GLU A 86 -9.54 11.78 -6.20
CA GLU A 86 -10.56 12.83 -6.28
C GLU A 86 -10.80 13.32 -7.70
N GLY A 87 -9.87 13.06 -8.63
CA GLY A 87 -9.95 13.44 -10.04
C GLY A 87 -10.56 12.38 -10.93
N ASN A 88 -10.78 11.17 -10.43
CA ASN A 88 -11.29 10.04 -11.21
C ASN A 88 -12.80 9.88 -11.07
N ASP A 89 -13.38 9.26 -12.08
CA ASP A 89 -14.81 8.90 -12.09
C ASP A 89 -15.18 7.93 -10.95
N ILE A 90 -14.26 7.03 -10.58
CA ILE A 90 -14.41 6.11 -9.45
C ILE A 90 -13.54 6.63 -8.29
N PRO A 91 -14.17 7.07 -7.17
CA PRO A 91 -13.43 7.81 -6.14
C PRO A 91 -12.48 6.96 -5.29
N TYR A 92 -12.73 5.65 -5.19
CA TYR A 92 -11.88 4.73 -4.44
C TYR A 92 -11.48 3.57 -5.33
N ILE A 93 -10.19 3.43 -5.55
CA ILE A 93 -9.58 2.35 -6.30
C ILE A 93 -8.49 1.68 -5.47
N THR A 94 -7.79 0.72 -6.05
CA THR A 94 -6.61 0.14 -5.44
C THR A 94 -5.43 0.25 -6.38
N VAL A 95 -4.25 0.45 -5.81
CA VAL A 95 -3.01 0.61 -6.58
C VAL A 95 -1.94 -0.36 -6.05
N PRO A 96 -1.00 -0.78 -6.89
CA PRO A 96 0.10 -1.62 -6.43
C PRO A 96 1.11 -0.82 -5.61
N LEU A 97 1.50 -1.38 -4.48
CA LEU A 97 2.69 -1.03 -3.72
C LEU A 97 3.71 -2.14 -3.91
N GLY A 98 4.78 -1.85 -4.64
CA GLY A 98 5.92 -2.75 -4.75
C GLY A 98 6.78 -2.66 -3.49
N ILE A 99 7.06 -3.81 -2.86
CA ILE A 99 7.97 -3.94 -1.73
C ILE A 99 9.10 -4.85 -2.18
N ILE A 100 10.32 -4.31 -2.22
CA ILE A 100 11.50 -5.00 -2.75
C ILE A 100 12.53 -5.13 -1.64
N MET A 101 13.01 -6.35 -1.42
CA MET A 101 13.95 -6.63 -0.33
C MET A 101 15.16 -7.43 -0.82
N LYS A 102 16.34 -7.10 -0.31
CA LYS A 102 17.56 -7.90 -0.44
C LYS A 102 18.54 -7.51 0.65
N ALA A 103 18.97 -8.48 1.46
CA ALA A 103 19.89 -8.23 2.57
C ALA A 103 19.44 -7.04 3.46
N ASP A 104 20.25 -5.95 3.49
CA ASP A 104 19.95 -4.75 4.29
C ASP A 104 19.03 -3.74 3.56
N TYR A 105 18.64 -4.01 2.32
CA TYR A 105 17.78 -3.13 1.55
C TYR A 105 16.31 -3.46 1.74
N PHE A 106 15.53 -2.42 2.01
CA PHE A 106 14.08 -2.44 1.98
C PHE A 106 13.61 -1.24 1.18
N VAL A 107 12.96 -1.49 0.06
CA VAL A 107 12.53 -0.46 -0.90
C VAL A 107 11.02 -0.58 -1.11
N THR A 108 10.31 0.51 -1.06
CA THR A 108 8.90 0.58 -1.50
C THR A 108 8.77 1.54 -2.66
N ILE A 109 7.93 1.15 -3.64
CA ILE A 109 7.65 1.94 -4.83
C ILE A 109 6.14 1.96 -5.04
N CYS A 110 5.59 3.17 -5.17
CA CYS A 110 4.20 3.39 -5.56
C CYS A 110 4.13 4.49 -6.62
N HIS A 111 3.42 4.25 -7.72
CA HIS A 111 3.23 5.25 -8.78
C HIS A 111 2.14 6.29 -8.47
N HIS A 112 1.63 6.28 -7.24
CA HIS A 112 0.61 7.21 -6.75
C HIS A 112 1.06 7.84 -5.43
N ALA A 113 0.73 9.13 -5.24
CA ALA A 113 0.90 9.81 -3.96
C ALA A 113 -0.22 9.35 -3.01
N THR A 114 0.12 8.54 -2.03
CA THR A 114 -0.87 7.89 -1.15
C THR A 114 -1.04 8.65 0.17
N ASP A 115 -2.23 8.53 0.77
CA ASP A 115 -2.43 8.99 2.16
C ASP A 115 -1.85 8.00 3.18
N MET A 116 -1.78 6.72 2.81
CA MET A 116 -1.39 5.62 3.70
C MET A 116 0.07 5.71 4.13
N LEU A 117 1.00 5.86 3.19
CA LEU A 117 2.44 5.84 3.50
C LEU A 117 2.87 7.01 4.40
N PRO A 118 2.50 8.27 4.13
CA PRO A 118 2.78 9.37 5.05
C PRO A 118 2.14 9.20 6.43
N ASP A 119 0.92 8.64 6.51
CA ASP A 119 0.25 8.38 7.78
C ASP A 119 0.97 7.27 8.57
N PHE A 120 1.38 6.20 7.91
CA PHE A 120 2.19 5.14 8.50
C PHE A 120 3.49 5.70 9.10
N ILE A 121 4.23 6.52 8.34
CA ILE A 121 5.48 7.14 8.82
C ILE A 121 5.22 7.97 10.08
N ARG A 122 4.20 8.86 10.04
CA ARG A 122 3.83 9.67 11.21
C ARG A 122 3.41 8.83 12.42
N TYR A 123 2.67 7.74 12.17
CA TYR A 123 2.26 6.81 13.22
C TYR A 123 3.48 6.17 13.90
N MET A 124 4.42 5.63 13.11
CA MET A 124 5.63 4.99 13.61
C MET A 124 6.51 5.99 14.39
N GLN A 125 6.68 7.20 13.87
CA GLN A 125 7.42 8.28 14.56
C GLN A 125 6.80 8.64 15.90
N ARG A 126 5.48 8.77 15.96
CA ARG A 126 4.75 9.11 17.18
C ARG A 126 4.81 8.00 18.23
N LYS A 127 4.67 6.77 17.81
CA LYS A 127 4.67 5.60 18.69
C LYS A 127 6.06 5.15 19.11
N LYS A 128 7.09 5.58 18.38
CA LYS A 128 8.49 5.16 18.59
C LYS A 128 8.65 3.65 18.64
N LEU A 129 7.91 2.95 17.79
CA LEU A 129 7.95 1.49 17.72
C LEU A 129 9.27 1.05 17.08
N PRO A 130 9.99 0.11 17.69
CA PRO A 130 11.17 -0.46 17.07
C PRO A 130 10.78 -1.27 15.84
N ILE A 131 11.66 -1.30 14.85
CA ILE A 131 11.57 -2.17 13.68
C ILE A 131 12.65 -3.23 13.76
N ASP A 132 12.23 -4.47 13.82
CA ASP A 132 13.13 -5.63 13.91
C ASP A 132 13.31 -6.28 12.53
N GLY A 133 13.88 -5.50 11.61
CA GLY A 133 14.21 -5.97 10.27
C GLY A 133 13.14 -5.75 9.21
N SER A 134 13.43 -6.30 8.02
CA SER A 134 12.62 -6.08 6.81
C SER A 134 11.25 -6.74 6.90
N TRP A 135 11.15 -7.90 7.52
CA TRP A 135 9.88 -8.62 7.66
C TRP A 135 8.93 -7.93 8.63
N ASP A 136 9.45 -7.39 9.73
CA ASP A 136 8.65 -6.59 10.67
C ASP A 136 8.08 -5.35 9.96
N LEU A 137 8.91 -4.61 9.22
CA LEU A 137 8.46 -3.45 8.46
C LEU A 137 7.41 -3.83 7.40
N LEU A 138 7.58 -4.95 6.72
CA LEU A 138 6.63 -5.47 5.73
C LEU A 138 5.26 -5.74 6.35
N PHE A 139 5.21 -6.50 7.45
CA PHE A 139 3.93 -6.83 8.08
C PHE A 139 3.25 -5.61 8.68
N ARG A 140 4.01 -4.62 9.18
CA ARG A 140 3.45 -3.34 9.64
C ARG A 140 2.86 -2.51 8.49
N LEU A 141 3.49 -2.52 7.32
CA LEU A 141 2.91 -1.89 6.12
C LEU A 141 1.65 -2.62 5.67
N PHE A 142 1.66 -3.94 5.74
CA PHE A 142 0.49 -4.76 5.41
C PHE A 142 -0.67 -4.46 6.37
N LEU A 143 -0.39 -4.43 7.69
CA LEU A 143 -1.36 -4.06 8.72
C LEU A 143 -1.94 -2.65 8.44
N SER A 144 -1.07 -1.68 8.19
CA SER A 144 -1.48 -0.32 7.84
C SER A 144 -2.40 -0.28 6.62
N SER A 145 -2.10 -1.08 5.59
CA SER A 145 -2.96 -1.20 4.41
C SER A 145 -4.36 -1.69 4.78
N SER A 146 -4.46 -2.73 5.60
CA SER A 146 -5.74 -3.30 6.05
C SER A 146 -6.58 -2.28 6.84
N VAL A 147 -5.95 -1.54 7.75
CA VAL A 147 -6.58 -0.44 8.49
C VAL A 147 -7.07 0.68 7.55
N TRP A 148 -6.31 1.01 6.52
CA TRP A 148 -6.71 2.02 5.54
C TRP A 148 -7.87 1.57 4.65
N TYR A 149 -7.96 0.28 4.31
CA TYR A 149 -9.17 -0.28 3.68
C TYR A 149 -10.40 -0.04 4.55
N LEU A 150 -10.33 -0.35 5.84
CA LEU A 150 -11.46 -0.12 6.76
C LEU A 150 -11.84 1.36 6.87
N LYS A 151 -10.85 2.25 6.90
CA LYS A 151 -11.06 3.70 6.91
C LYS A 151 -11.82 4.18 5.67
N TYR A 152 -11.43 3.73 4.48
CA TYR A 152 -12.11 4.10 3.25
C TYR A 152 -13.45 3.40 3.09
N LEU A 153 -13.61 2.15 3.51
CA LEU A 153 -14.89 1.45 3.54
C LEU A 153 -15.91 2.22 4.37
N LYS A 154 -15.51 2.76 5.51
CA LYS A 154 -16.39 3.63 6.32
C LYS A 154 -16.81 4.89 5.57
N GLN A 155 -15.91 5.51 4.81
CA GLN A 155 -16.25 6.69 3.98
C GLN A 155 -17.20 6.31 2.84
N ILE A 156 -16.95 5.20 2.16
CA ILE A 156 -17.80 4.65 1.10
C ILE A 156 -19.23 4.41 1.63
N ASN A 157 -19.38 3.74 2.77
CA ASN A 157 -20.66 3.48 3.38
C ASN A 157 -21.42 4.77 3.75
N ASN A 158 -20.72 5.78 4.27
CA ASN A 158 -21.35 7.07 4.57
C ASN A 158 -21.83 7.78 3.29
N GLN A 159 -21.07 7.67 2.20
CA GLN A 159 -21.46 8.23 0.89
C GLN A 159 -22.66 7.47 0.31
N SER A 160 -22.68 6.13 0.38
CA SER A 160 -23.82 5.31 -0.08
C SER A 160 -25.10 5.74 0.61
N ARG A 161 -25.10 5.78 1.94
CA ARG A 161 -26.27 6.18 2.73
C ARG A 161 -26.74 7.61 2.43
N ALA A 162 -25.85 8.52 2.09
CA ALA A 162 -26.21 9.88 1.70
C ALA A 162 -26.95 9.88 0.37
N VAL A 163 -26.43 9.14 -0.63
CA VAL A 163 -27.05 9.02 -1.96
C VAL A 163 -28.40 8.30 -1.87
N GLU A 164 -28.52 7.23 -1.08
CA GLU A 164 -29.79 6.53 -0.86
C GLU A 164 -30.89 7.47 -0.34
N LYS A 165 -30.56 8.31 0.65
CA LYS A 165 -31.48 9.33 1.16
C LYS A 165 -31.91 10.37 0.11
N GLU A 166 -31.00 10.72 -0.79
CA GLU A 166 -31.32 11.63 -1.90
C GLU A 166 -32.28 10.96 -2.88
N LEU A 167 -32.05 9.67 -3.20
CA LEU A 167 -32.92 8.86 -4.08
C LEU A 167 -34.33 8.67 -3.52
N GLU A 168 -34.48 8.49 -2.20
CA GLU A 168 -35.81 8.42 -1.56
C GLU A 168 -36.65 9.68 -1.78
N ARG A 169 -36.00 10.83 -1.96
CA ARG A 169 -36.68 12.12 -2.15
C ARG A 169 -36.95 12.45 -3.61
N SER A 170 -36.07 12.03 -4.50
CA SER A 170 -36.18 12.27 -5.94
C SER A 170 -35.26 11.31 -6.69
N ILE A 171 -35.84 10.50 -7.57
CA ILE A 171 -35.03 9.60 -8.42
C ILE A 171 -34.46 10.42 -9.58
N GLN A 172 -33.15 10.65 -9.53
CA GLN A 172 -32.42 11.30 -10.62
C GLN A 172 -31.32 10.36 -11.12
N ASN A 173 -30.99 10.45 -12.41
CA ASN A 173 -29.95 9.64 -13.03
C ASN A 173 -28.55 9.88 -12.40
N ALA A 174 -28.31 11.09 -11.88
CA ALA A 174 -27.04 11.45 -11.27
C ALA A 174 -26.76 10.63 -9.99
N GLU A 175 -27.77 10.42 -9.13
CA GLU A 175 -27.66 9.64 -7.89
C GLU A 175 -27.45 8.16 -8.20
N LEU A 176 -28.13 7.62 -9.19
CA LEU A 176 -27.91 6.25 -9.66
C LEU A 176 -26.49 6.05 -10.18
N GLN A 177 -25.95 7.02 -10.93
CA GLN A 177 -24.56 6.95 -11.39
C GLN A 177 -23.57 7.01 -10.20
N ARG A 178 -23.86 7.80 -9.17
CA ARG A 178 -23.01 7.84 -7.95
C ARG A 178 -23.00 6.48 -7.24
N LEU A 179 -24.15 5.82 -7.10
CA LEU A 179 -24.20 4.46 -6.52
C LEU A 179 -23.39 3.48 -7.34
N LEU A 180 -23.52 3.47 -8.66
CA LEU A 180 -22.72 2.61 -9.54
C LEU A 180 -21.20 2.83 -9.37
N LYS A 181 -20.75 4.06 -9.13
CA LYS A 181 -19.34 4.37 -8.86
C LYS A 181 -18.90 3.83 -7.49
N ILE A 182 -19.76 3.90 -6.49
CA ILE A 182 -19.54 3.32 -5.17
C ILE A 182 -19.44 1.79 -5.26
N GLU A 183 -20.35 1.14 -5.97
CA GLU A 183 -20.28 -0.31 -6.21
C GLU A 183 -18.99 -0.72 -6.89
N LYS A 184 -18.55 0.00 -7.92
CA LYS A 184 -17.26 -0.26 -8.58
C LYS A 184 -16.09 -0.14 -7.60
N SER A 185 -16.11 0.84 -6.70
CA SER A 185 -15.09 0.98 -5.65
C SER A 185 -15.06 -0.25 -4.73
N LEU A 186 -16.22 -0.76 -4.33
CA LEU A 186 -16.32 -1.98 -3.51
C LEU A 186 -15.78 -3.21 -4.25
N VAL A 187 -16.07 -3.34 -5.55
CA VAL A 187 -15.53 -4.43 -6.37
C VAL A 187 -14.00 -4.41 -6.41
N PHE A 188 -13.38 -3.23 -6.60
CA PHE A 188 -11.93 -3.08 -6.52
C PHE A 188 -11.39 -3.51 -5.15
N PHE A 189 -12.04 -3.08 -4.07
CA PHE A 189 -11.60 -3.42 -2.72
C PHE A 189 -11.72 -4.92 -2.43
N ILE A 190 -12.88 -5.52 -2.72
CA ILE A 190 -13.10 -6.97 -2.53
C ILE A 190 -12.06 -7.80 -3.30
N THR A 191 -11.82 -7.45 -4.56
CA THR A 191 -10.87 -8.17 -5.40
C THR A 191 -9.45 -8.06 -4.87
N SER A 192 -9.04 -6.85 -4.47
CA SER A 192 -7.68 -6.60 -3.96
C SER A 192 -7.46 -7.18 -2.57
N LEU A 193 -8.43 -7.09 -1.67
CA LEU A 193 -8.36 -7.71 -0.35
C LEU A 193 -8.25 -9.23 -0.44
N ARG A 194 -8.97 -9.86 -1.37
CA ARG A 194 -8.84 -11.31 -1.65
C ARG A 194 -7.44 -11.65 -2.18
N GLY A 195 -6.89 -10.81 -3.06
CA GLY A 195 -5.53 -10.99 -3.57
C GLY A 195 -4.48 -10.84 -2.48
N ASN A 196 -4.63 -9.85 -1.61
CA ASN A 196 -3.76 -9.64 -0.45
C ASN A 196 -3.83 -10.81 0.54
N ASP A 197 -5.01 -11.39 0.77
CA ASP A 197 -5.17 -12.58 1.61
C ASP A 197 -4.40 -13.78 1.04
N ASN A 198 -4.51 -14.02 -0.25
CA ASN A 198 -3.72 -15.06 -0.92
C ASN A 198 -2.20 -14.81 -0.80
N LEU A 199 -1.76 -13.55 -0.85
CA LEU A 199 -0.37 -13.18 -0.60
C LEU A 199 0.03 -13.49 0.84
N LEU A 200 -0.79 -13.09 1.83
CA LEU A 200 -0.52 -13.37 3.25
C LEU A 200 -0.39 -14.88 3.51
N VAL A 201 -1.26 -15.70 2.93
CA VAL A 201 -1.17 -17.17 3.03
C VAL A 201 0.16 -17.68 2.47
N LYS A 202 0.61 -17.15 1.32
CA LYS A 202 1.92 -17.51 0.76
C LYS A 202 3.07 -17.11 1.66
N LEU A 203 3.04 -15.89 2.23
CA LEU A 203 4.06 -15.40 3.16
C LEU A 203 4.15 -16.29 4.40
N LYS A 204 3.03 -16.65 5.01
CA LYS A 204 2.96 -17.55 6.17
C LYS A 204 3.56 -18.94 5.90
N ASN A 205 3.57 -19.36 4.64
CA ASN A 205 4.12 -20.65 4.21
C ASN A 205 5.60 -20.62 3.81
N LEU A 206 6.28 -19.48 3.88
CA LEU A 206 7.72 -19.35 3.63
C LEU A 206 8.52 -19.95 4.79
N LYS A 207 8.78 -21.25 4.74
CA LYS A 207 9.45 -22.01 5.83
C LYS A 207 10.81 -21.42 6.22
N SER A 208 11.59 -20.95 5.25
CA SER A 208 12.94 -20.39 5.46
C SER A 208 12.96 -19.01 6.09
N GLN A 209 11.83 -18.34 6.21
CA GLN A 209 11.72 -16.97 6.71
C GLN A 209 10.88 -16.89 8.01
N ARG A 210 10.26 -17.99 8.42
CA ARG A 210 9.33 -18.01 9.57
C ARG A 210 9.97 -17.56 10.90
N GLU A 211 11.24 -17.81 11.09
CA GLU A 211 11.99 -17.40 12.29
C GLU A 211 12.14 -15.87 12.42
N PHE A 212 11.94 -15.12 11.31
CA PHE A 212 12.01 -13.67 11.28
C PHE A 212 10.64 -13.00 11.42
N PHE A 213 9.57 -13.77 11.57
CA PHE A 213 8.21 -13.25 11.70
C PHE A 213 7.84 -13.10 13.17
N ASP A 214 7.32 -11.94 13.53
CA ASP A 214 6.59 -11.75 14.78
C ASP A 214 5.20 -12.39 14.63
N PRO A 215 4.89 -13.48 15.35
CA PRO A 215 3.62 -14.17 15.23
C PRO A 215 2.41 -13.30 15.57
N ASP A 216 2.54 -12.45 16.60
CA ASP A 216 1.46 -11.58 17.06
C ASP A 216 1.15 -10.52 16.00
N LEU A 217 2.18 -9.93 15.38
CA LEU A 217 2.00 -8.99 14.28
C LEU A 217 1.37 -9.64 13.04
N VAL A 218 1.75 -10.87 12.71
CA VAL A 218 1.13 -11.63 11.60
C VAL A 218 -0.34 -11.93 11.90
N GLU A 219 -0.69 -12.27 13.14
CA GLU A 219 -2.06 -12.47 13.58
C GLU A 219 -2.88 -11.16 13.47
N ASP A 220 -2.32 -10.04 13.92
CA ASP A 220 -2.94 -8.72 13.78
C ASP A 220 -3.26 -8.38 12.29
N VAL A 221 -2.31 -8.66 11.39
CA VAL A 221 -2.54 -8.48 9.93
C VAL A 221 -3.69 -9.34 9.45
N GLU A 222 -3.75 -10.61 9.87
CA GLU A 222 -4.80 -11.55 9.48
C GLU A 222 -6.18 -11.10 9.97
N ILE A 223 -6.27 -10.64 11.21
CA ILE A 223 -7.52 -10.15 11.83
C ILE A 223 -8.03 -8.91 11.08
N GLU A 224 -7.17 -7.89 10.90
CA GLU A 224 -7.57 -6.64 10.24
C GLU A 224 -7.90 -6.84 8.75
N LEU A 225 -7.16 -7.71 8.06
CA LEU A 225 -7.43 -8.05 6.67
C LEU A 225 -8.79 -8.75 6.52
N ARG A 226 -9.07 -9.72 7.39
CA ARG A 226 -10.36 -10.43 7.41
C ARG A 226 -11.51 -9.47 7.70
N GLN A 227 -11.34 -8.59 8.69
CA GLN A 227 -12.34 -7.58 9.01
C GLN A 227 -12.61 -6.65 7.82
N ALA A 228 -11.58 -6.24 7.09
CA ALA A 228 -11.75 -5.43 5.88
C ALA A 228 -12.51 -6.19 4.78
N GLN A 229 -12.20 -7.47 4.57
CA GLN A 229 -12.90 -8.33 3.61
C GLN A 229 -14.39 -8.47 3.94
N ASP A 230 -14.70 -8.79 5.19
CA ASP A 230 -16.09 -8.98 5.63
C ASP A 230 -16.86 -7.67 5.55
N THR A 231 -16.25 -6.56 5.96
CA THR A 231 -16.87 -5.23 5.86
C THR A 231 -17.13 -4.84 4.39
N ALA A 232 -16.18 -5.09 3.48
CA ALA A 232 -16.37 -4.80 2.06
C ALA A 232 -17.52 -5.61 1.45
N ARG A 233 -17.64 -6.89 1.81
CA ARG A 233 -18.74 -7.75 1.36
C ARG A 233 -20.09 -7.25 1.89
N ILE A 234 -20.19 -6.99 3.20
CA ILE A 234 -21.43 -6.47 3.81
C ILE A 234 -21.88 -5.19 3.10
N TYR A 235 -20.98 -4.27 2.78
CA TYR A 235 -21.34 -3.03 2.10
C TYR A 235 -21.66 -3.21 0.62
N SER A 236 -21.21 -4.29 -0.01
CA SER A 236 -21.55 -4.62 -1.39
C SER A 236 -22.90 -5.33 -1.52
N ASP A 237 -23.38 -5.98 -0.45
CA ASP A 237 -24.63 -6.73 -0.44
C ASP A 237 -25.86 -5.86 -0.06
N ILE A 238 -25.62 -4.59 0.26
CA ILE A 238 -26.65 -3.58 0.55
C ILE A 238 -27.04 -2.84 -0.73
#